data_32144c9c1d5193eb14d0e8855bb978be
#
_entry.id   32144c9c1d5193eb14d0e8855bb978be
#
_cell.length_a   1.000
_cell.length_b   1.000
_cell.length_c   1.000
_cell.angle_alpha   90.00
_cell.angle_beta   90.00
_cell.angle_gamma   90.00
#
_symmetry.space_group_name_H-M   'P 1'
#
loop_
_entity.id
_entity.type
_entity.pdbx_description
1 polymer ?
#
loop_
_entity_poly.entity_id
_entity_poly.type
_entity_poly.pdbx_seq_one_letter_code
_entity_poly.pdbx_strand_id
1 'polypeptide(L)'
;MVVSVLAIRPATTADLGEVFPRTRALNDHEGIAIDDATLERALRELLASPEIGVVWLVLHDDAPIGYAITTYGYDLEYGGRDATLTELWIDPTARGGGAGARVIALLEPELDARGVHALHLQVRPENPAMRLYERAGFVTSPRRVMTRRLGRP
;
A
#
# COMPACT_ATOMS: atom_id res chain seq x y z
N MET A 1 -29.45 -12.13 -6.07
CA MET A 1 -28.20 -12.41 -5.34
C MET A 1 -27.34 -11.16 -5.41
N VAL A 2 -27.09 -10.53 -4.28
CA VAL A 2 -26.22 -9.35 -4.25
C VAL A 2 -24.77 -9.83 -4.36
N VAL A 3 -24.09 -9.45 -5.43
CA VAL A 3 -22.66 -9.75 -5.59
C VAL A 3 -21.91 -8.75 -4.71
N SER A 4 -21.23 -9.27 -3.72
CA SER A 4 -20.34 -8.48 -2.84
C SER A 4 -19.17 -7.93 -3.65
N VAL A 5 -19.00 -6.61 -3.66
CA VAL A 5 -18.03 -5.90 -4.51
C VAL A 5 -16.89 -5.36 -3.67
N LEU A 6 -15.67 -5.85 -3.96
CA LEU A 6 -14.45 -5.22 -3.49
C LEU A 6 -14.00 -4.17 -4.50
N ALA A 7 -13.72 -2.98 -4.03
CA ALA A 7 -13.27 -1.86 -4.84
C ALA A 7 -12.13 -1.09 -4.16
N ILE A 8 -11.40 -0.31 -4.94
CA ILE A 8 -10.44 0.67 -4.45
C ILE A 8 -10.74 2.03 -5.06
N ARG A 9 -10.41 3.07 -4.34
CA ARG A 9 -10.36 4.43 -4.89
C ARG A 9 -9.24 5.23 -4.24
N PRO A 10 -8.71 6.26 -4.91
CA PRO A 10 -7.82 7.20 -4.25
C PRO A 10 -8.50 7.84 -3.04
N ALA A 11 -7.81 7.85 -1.92
CA ALA A 11 -8.22 8.59 -0.74
C ALA A 11 -7.82 10.07 -0.87
N THR A 12 -8.58 10.92 -0.22
CA THR A 12 -8.30 12.35 -0.12
C THR A 12 -8.08 12.74 1.34
N THR A 13 -7.75 13.99 1.61
CA THR A 13 -7.61 14.51 2.97
C THR A 13 -8.90 14.36 3.79
N ALA A 14 -10.06 14.28 3.14
CA ALA A 14 -11.34 14.00 3.79
C ALA A 14 -11.44 12.57 4.36
N ASP A 15 -10.63 11.64 3.84
CA ASP A 15 -10.61 10.24 4.28
C ASP A 15 -9.62 9.98 5.43
N LEU A 16 -8.98 11.01 5.97
CA LEU A 16 -7.97 10.85 7.03
C LEU A 16 -8.51 10.06 8.23
N GLY A 17 -9.76 10.30 8.63
CA GLY A 17 -10.40 9.59 9.73
C GLY A 17 -10.56 8.08 9.50
N GLU A 18 -10.60 7.64 8.24
CA GLU A 18 -10.65 6.23 7.86
C GLU A 18 -9.25 5.62 7.72
N VAL A 19 -8.30 6.39 7.20
CA VAL A 19 -6.96 5.89 6.89
C VAL A 19 -6.06 5.92 8.12
N PHE A 20 -6.05 7.00 8.89
CA PHE A 20 -5.11 7.16 10.01
C PHE A 20 -5.19 6.03 11.06
N PRO A 21 -6.36 5.62 11.56
CA PRO A 21 -6.43 4.51 12.53
C PRO A 21 -5.86 3.20 11.98
N ARG A 22 -6.02 2.98 10.67
CA ARG A 22 -5.50 1.79 9.99
C ARG A 22 -3.99 1.84 9.80
N THR A 23 -3.44 3.01 9.47
CA THR A 23 -1.97 3.19 9.42
C THR A 23 -1.37 2.99 10.80
N ARG A 24 -2.04 3.48 11.86
CA ARG A 24 -1.60 3.24 13.24
C ARG A 24 -1.58 1.74 13.55
N ALA A 25 -2.66 1.03 13.21
CA ALA A 25 -2.78 -0.40 13.44
C ALA A 25 -1.69 -1.21 12.69
N LEU A 26 -1.39 -0.85 11.44
CA LEU A 26 -0.30 -1.48 10.69
C LEU A 26 1.06 -1.25 11.34
N ASN A 27 1.37 -0.01 11.71
CA ASN A 27 2.65 0.30 12.35
C ASN A 27 2.82 -0.43 13.69
N ASP A 28 1.76 -0.52 14.49
CA ASP A 28 1.79 -1.28 15.74
C ASP A 28 2.00 -2.77 15.49
N HIS A 29 1.33 -3.33 14.48
CA HIS A 29 1.50 -4.74 14.09
C HIS A 29 2.93 -5.04 13.62
N GLU A 30 3.54 -4.13 12.85
CA GLU A 30 4.90 -4.26 12.35
C GLU A 30 5.99 -3.87 13.37
N GLY A 31 5.60 -3.37 14.55
CA GLY A 31 6.53 -2.93 15.57
C GLY A 31 7.29 -1.67 15.21
N ILE A 32 6.71 -0.81 14.37
CA ILE A 32 7.32 0.45 13.92
C ILE A 32 7.03 1.54 14.95
N ALA A 33 8.09 2.03 15.58
CA ALA A 33 8.01 3.12 16.56
C ALA A 33 7.97 4.47 15.83
N ILE A 34 6.77 4.98 15.63
CA ILE A 34 6.52 6.33 15.11
C ILE A 34 5.40 6.97 15.93
N ASP A 35 5.60 8.23 16.35
CA ASP A 35 4.57 8.95 17.09
C ASP A 35 3.41 9.39 16.18
N ASP A 36 2.24 9.59 16.79
CA ASP A 36 1.03 9.92 16.05
C ASP A 36 1.12 11.23 15.28
N ALA A 37 1.76 12.25 15.83
CA ALA A 37 1.90 13.55 15.18
C ALA A 37 2.75 13.45 13.91
N THR A 38 3.84 12.70 13.96
CA THR A 38 4.72 12.44 12.81
C THR A 38 3.99 11.62 11.74
N LEU A 39 3.30 10.57 12.16
CA LEU A 39 2.54 9.70 11.25
C LEU A 39 1.40 10.47 10.56
N GLU A 40 0.62 11.23 11.33
CA GLU A 40 -0.48 12.04 10.77
C GLU A 40 0.02 13.10 9.81
N ARG A 41 1.09 13.81 10.15
CA ARG A 41 1.69 14.82 9.27
C ARG A 41 2.14 14.20 7.93
N ALA A 42 2.86 13.07 8.00
CA ALA A 42 3.34 12.38 6.80
C ALA A 42 2.18 11.87 5.94
N LEU A 43 1.14 11.33 6.56
CA LEU A 43 -0.05 10.85 5.85
C LEU A 43 -0.81 12.02 5.17
N ARG A 44 -0.97 13.14 5.86
CA ARG A 44 -1.59 14.35 5.28
C ARG A 44 -0.81 14.87 4.07
N GLU A 45 0.52 14.90 4.17
CA GLU A 45 1.38 15.30 3.06
C GLU A 45 1.19 14.38 1.86
N LEU A 46 1.18 13.06 2.07
CA LEU A 46 0.97 12.10 1.00
C LEU A 46 -0.42 12.22 0.36
N LEU A 47 -1.46 12.37 1.17
CA LEU A 47 -2.84 12.54 0.67
C LEU A 47 -3.00 13.82 -0.17
N ALA A 48 -2.20 14.84 0.10
CA ALA A 48 -2.21 16.11 -0.64
C ALA A 48 -1.29 16.14 -1.87
N SER A 49 -0.48 15.09 -2.07
CA SER A 49 0.62 15.08 -3.06
C SER A 49 0.52 13.88 -4.00
N PRO A 50 -0.43 13.88 -4.95
CA PRO A 50 -0.65 12.76 -5.87
C PRO A 50 0.55 12.46 -6.79
N GLU A 51 1.49 13.39 -6.89
CA GLU A 51 2.75 13.19 -7.62
C GLU A 51 3.76 12.31 -6.85
N ILE A 52 3.65 12.22 -5.52
CA ILE A 52 4.47 11.35 -4.69
C ILE A 52 3.95 9.91 -4.72
N GLY A 53 2.65 9.76 -4.63
CA GLY A 53 2.01 8.46 -4.59
C GLY A 53 0.51 8.56 -4.35
N VAL A 54 -0.11 7.43 -4.13
CA VAL A 54 -1.55 7.32 -3.89
C VAL A 54 -1.81 6.48 -2.65
N VAL A 55 -2.64 7.02 -1.78
CA VAL A 55 -3.30 6.25 -0.72
C VAL A 55 -4.62 5.73 -1.29
N TRP A 56 -4.77 4.43 -1.34
CA TRP A 56 -5.96 3.76 -1.84
C TRP A 56 -6.83 3.33 -0.68
N LEU A 57 -8.07 3.79 -0.64
CA LEU A 57 -9.06 3.25 0.29
C LEU A 57 -9.64 1.97 -0.30
N VAL A 58 -9.62 0.90 0.49
CA VAL A 58 -10.21 -0.39 0.12
C VAL A 58 -11.62 -0.46 0.65
N LEU A 59 -12.57 -0.72 -0.23
CA LEU A 59 -14.00 -0.73 0.05
C LEU A 59 -14.59 -2.11 -0.19
N HIS A 60 -15.51 -2.50 0.64
CA HIS A 60 -16.36 -3.68 0.47
C HIS A 60 -17.81 -3.23 0.60
N ASP A 61 -18.56 -3.33 -0.51
CA ASP A 61 -19.92 -2.80 -0.60
C ASP A 61 -20.00 -1.34 -0.09
N ASP A 62 -19.08 -0.50 -0.59
CA ASP A 62 -18.89 0.92 -0.26
C ASP A 62 -18.43 1.22 1.18
N ALA A 63 -18.26 0.20 2.02
CA ALA A 63 -17.74 0.38 3.37
C ALA A 63 -16.20 0.24 3.40
N PRO A 64 -15.46 1.16 4.04
CA PRO A 64 -14.02 1.04 4.20
C PRO A 64 -13.63 -0.19 5.02
N ILE A 65 -12.75 -1.03 4.47
CA ILE A 65 -12.23 -2.23 5.13
C ILE A 65 -10.72 -2.31 5.16
N GLY A 66 -10.04 -1.33 4.59
CA GLY A 66 -8.59 -1.36 4.51
C GLY A 66 -8.04 -0.19 3.70
N TYR A 67 -6.73 -0.22 3.48
CA TYR A 67 -6.06 0.71 2.61
C TYR A 67 -4.80 0.08 2.00
N ALA A 68 -4.32 0.70 0.94
CA ALA A 68 -2.99 0.43 0.38
C ALA A 68 -2.30 1.76 0.09
N ILE A 69 -0.97 1.77 0.09
CA ILE A 69 -0.19 2.92 -0.32
C ILE A 69 0.77 2.49 -1.42
N THR A 70 0.74 3.19 -2.54
CA THR A 70 1.74 3.08 -3.60
C THR A 70 2.45 4.39 -3.77
N THR A 71 3.77 4.38 -3.78
CA THR A 71 4.60 5.56 -4.02
C THR A 71 5.37 5.43 -5.32
N TYR A 72 5.61 6.54 -6.00
CA TYR A 72 6.27 6.54 -7.29
C TYR A 72 7.78 6.70 -7.17
N GLY A 73 8.46 6.02 -8.06
CA GLY A 73 9.86 6.20 -8.35
C GLY A 73 10.08 6.29 -9.86
N TYR A 74 11.33 6.27 -10.26
CA TYR A 74 11.72 6.23 -11.66
C TYR A 74 12.98 5.37 -11.78
N ASP A 75 12.93 4.30 -12.55
CA ASP A 75 14.04 3.39 -12.72
C ASP A 75 14.25 3.06 -14.20
N LEU A 76 15.47 3.34 -14.68
CA LEU A 76 15.84 3.09 -16.06
C LEU A 76 15.82 1.60 -16.41
N GLU A 77 16.03 0.71 -15.43
CA GLU A 77 15.95 -0.73 -15.63
C GLU A 77 14.57 -1.17 -16.11
N TYR A 78 13.52 -0.48 -15.65
CA TYR A 78 12.13 -0.76 -16.06
C TYR A 78 11.63 0.19 -17.14
N GLY A 79 12.47 1.07 -17.62
CA GLY A 79 12.17 1.98 -18.73
C GLY A 79 11.34 3.21 -18.35
N GLY A 80 11.21 3.53 -17.06
CA GLY A 80 10.47 4.72 -16.65
C GLY A 80 9.96 4.69 -15.23
N ARG A 81 8.74 5.21 -15.05
CA ARG A 81 8.11 5.26 -13.74
C ARG A 81 7.89 3.86 -13.18
N ASP A 82 8.30 3.67 -11.95
CA ASP A 82 7.95 2.51 -11.15
C ASP A 82 7.11 2.91 -9.94
N ALA A 83 6.59 1.95 -9.21
CA ALA A 83 5.89 2.18 -7.95
C ALA A 83 6.32 1.13 -6.92
N THR A 84 6.22 1.51 -5.65
CA THR A 84 6.37 0.59 -4.54
C THR A 84 5.07 0.52 -3.76
N LEU A 85 4.55 -0.69 -3.56
CA LEU A 85 3.50 -0.96 -2.59
C LEU A 85 4.15 -0.92 -1.21
N THR A 86 4.04 0.22 -0.54
CA THR A 86 4.70 0.45 0.75
C THR A 86 3.90 -0.08 1.92
N GLU A 87 2.57 -0.06 1.80
CA GLU A 87 1.65 -0.54 2.82
C GLU A 87 0.44 -1.21 2.19
N LEU A 88 -0.03 -2.27 2.84
CA LEU A 88 -1.30 -2.94 2.54
C LEU A 88 -1.89 -3.46 3.84
N TRP A 89 -3.07 -2.96 4.20
CA TRP A 89 -3.80 -3.36 5.39
C TRP A 89 -5.24 -3.68 5.06
N ILE A 90 -5.70 -4.84 5.51
CA ILE A 90 -7.11 -5.21 5.53
C ILE A 90 -7.50 -5.39 7.00
N ASP A 91 -8.61 -4.80 7.39
CA ASP A 91 -9.13 -4.93 8.74
C ASP A 91 -9.25 -6.41 9.13
N PRO A 92 -8.88 -6.79 10.36
CA PRO A 92 -8.84 -8.20 10.76
C PRO A 92 -10.15 -8.96 10.49
N THR A 93 -11.30 -8.29 10.67
CA THR A 93 -12.62 -8.87 10.42
C THR A 93 -12.95 -9.13 8.95
N ALA A 94 -12.21 -8.50 8.04
CA ALA A 94 -12.39 -8.64 6.58
C ALA A 94 -11.33 -9.54 5.92
N ARG A 95 -10.44 -10.12 6.70
CA ARG A 95 -9.39 -11.04 6.21
C ARG A 95 -9.92 -12.43 5.93
N GLY A 96 -9.12 -13.25 5.22
CA GLY A 96 -9.39 -14.67 4.98
C GLY A 96 -10.15 -14.98 3.70
N GLY A 97 -10.63 -13.97 2.97
CA GLY A 97 -11.35 -14.14 1.70
C GLY A 97 -10.54 -13.81 0.45
N GLY A 98 -9.20 -13.75 0.53
CA GLY A 98 -8.34 -13.36 -0.59
C GLY A 98 -8.38 -11.85 -0.91
N ALA A 99 -8.80 -11.02 0.03
CA ALA A 99 -8.95 -9.58 -0.17
C ALA A 99 -7.62 -8.92 -0.59
N GLY A 100 -6.50 -9.29 0.03
CA GLY A 100 -5.19 -8.74 -0.32
C GLY A 100 -4.79 -9.01 -1.77
N ALA A 101 -4.98 -10.22 -2.26
CA ALA A 101 -4.72 -10.58 -3.67
C ALA A 101 -5.63 -9.80 -4.63
N ARG A 102 -6.88 -9.63 -4.26
CA ARG A 102 -7.85 -8.87 -5.07
C ARG A 102 -7.51 -7.38 -5.10
N VAL A 103 -7.03 -6.81 -3.99
CA VAL A 103 -6.55 -5.42 -3.97
C VAL A 103 -5.37 -5.25 -4.93
N ILE A 104 -4.39 -6.15 -4.92
CA ILE A 104 -3.27 -6.09 -5.85
C ILE A 104 -3.75 -6.14 -7.30
N ALA A 105 -4.68 -7.05 -7.62
CA ALA A 105 -5.26 -7.14 -8.96
C ALA A 105 -6.01 -5.86 -9.38
N LEU A 106 -6.64 -5.16 -8.44
CA LEU A 106 -7.30 -3.87 -8.68
C LEU A 106 -6.29 -2.72 -8.87
N LEU A 107 -5.13 -2.79 -8.20
CA LEU A 107 -4.07 -1.78 -8.32
C LEU A 107 -3.40 -1.81 -9.71
N GLU A 108 -3.25 -2.97 -10.32
CA GLU A 108 -2.53 -3.12 -11.60
C GLU A 108 -3.04 -2.19 -12.70
N PRO A 109 -4.33 -2.21 -13.07
CA PRO A 109 -4.83 -1.32 -14.12
C PRO A 109 -4.78 0.16 -13.72
N GLU A 110 -4.92 0.47 -12.45
CA GLU A 110 -4.80 1.84 -11.94
C GLU A 110 -3.38 2.38 -12.06
N LEU A 111 -2.38 1.55 -11.79
CA LEU A 111 -0.98 1.91 -11.92
C LEU A 111 -0.54 1.96 -13.38
N ASP A 112 -1.00 1.02 -14.20
CA ASP A 112 -0.75 1.03 -15.65
C ASP A 112 -1.27 2.32 -16.29
N ALA A 113 -2.49 2.74 -15.96
CA ALA A 113 -3.07 4.00 -16.43
C ALA A 113 -2.27 5.24 -16.00
N ARG A 114 -1.44 5.14 -14.96
CA ARG A 114 -0.54 6.19 -14.46
C ARG A 114 0.89 6.07 -15.02
N GLY A 115 1.10 5.19 -15.99
CA GLY A 115 2.39 4.99 -16.66
C GLY A 115 3.41 4.26 -15.80
N VAL A 116 2.98 3.44 -14.84
CA VAL A 116 3.85 2.62 -14.02
C VAL A 116 4.23 1.34 -14.77
N HIS A 117 5.53 1.08 -14.88
CA HIS A 117 6.07 -0.06 -15.62
C HIS A 117 6.42 -1.26 -14.73
N ALA A 118 6.64 -1.02 -13.43
CA ALA A 118 6.93 -2.08 -12.47
C ALA A 118 6.36 -1.72 -11.10
N LEU A 119 5.86 -2.72 -10.40
CA LEU A 119 5.40 -2.60 -9.01
C LEU A 119 6.33 -3.43 -8.12
N HIS A 120 6.88 -2.79 -7.11
CA HIS A 120 7.77 -3.40 -6.12
C HIS A 120 7.08 -3.49 -4.77
N LEU A 121 7.54 -4.38 -3.93
CA LEU A 121 7.22 -4.41 -2.50
C LEU A 121 8.41 -4.98 -1.71
N GLN A 122 8.40 -4.70 -0.41
CA GLN A 122 9.33 -5.29 0.53
C GLN A 122 8.56 -6.18 1.49
N VAL A 123 9.04 -7.37 1.72
CA VAL A 123 8.41 -8.35 2.59
C VAL A 123 9.47 -9.17 3.31
N ARG A 124 9.25 -9.43 4.60
CA ARG A 124 10.13 -10.32 5.35
C ARG A 124 9.96 -11.76 4.88
N PRO A 125 11.05 -12.54 4.74
CA PRO A 125 10.97 -13.92 4.23
C PRO A 125 10.02 -14.82 5.03
N GLU A 126 9.91 -14.58 6.34
CA GLU A 126 9.03 -15.32 7.25
C GLU A 126 7.57 -14.86 7.23
N ASN A 127 7.26 -13.77 6.51
CA ASN A 127 5.89 -13.24 6.45
C ASN A 127 4.99 -14.21 5.65
N PRO A 128 3.84 -14.64 6.22
CA PRO A 128 2.89 -15.50 5.51
C PRO A 128 2.38 -14.92 4.17
N ALA A 129 2.41 -13.60 4.01
CA ALA A 129 2.03 -12.91 2.79
C ALA A 129 2.95 -13.18 1.59
N MET A 130 4.15 -13.74 1.80
CA MET A 130 5.06 -14.11 0.71
C MET A 130 4.37 -14.93 -0.37
N ARG A 131 3.63 -15.96 0.02
CA ARG A 131 2.91 -16.84 -0.92
C ARG A 131 1.82 -16.09 -1.71
N LEU A 132 1.18 -15.10 -1.08
CA LEU A 132 0.22 -14.25 -1.75
C LEU A 132 0.90 -13.44 -2.85
N TYR A 133 2.03 -12.83 -2.56
CA TYR A 133 2.78 -12.03 -3.52
C TYR A 133 3.34 -12.87 -4.66
N GLU A 134 3.90 -14.04 -4.37
CA GLU A 134 4.36 -14.98 -5.41
C GLU A 134 3.22 -15.40 -6.35
N ARG A 135 2.04 -15.73 -5.81
CA ARG A 135 0.87 -16.05 -6.62
C ARG A 135 0.36 -14.86 -7.43
N ALA A 136 0.56 -13.65 -6.95
CA ALA A 136 0.24 -12.41 -7.68
C ALA A 136 1.28 -12.05 -8.76
N GLY A 137 2.33 -12.88 -8.94
CA GLY A 137 3.33 -12.70 -9.98
C GLY A 137 4.58 -11.94 -9.55
N PHE A 138 4.72 -11.59 -8.26
CA PHE A 138 5.96 -10.99 -7.77
C PHE A 138 7.08 -12.03 -7.74
N VAL A 139 8.26 -11.60 -8.17
CA VAL A 139 9.48 -12.42 -8.20
C VAL A 139 10.49 -11.82 -7.24
N THR A 140 11.06 -12.66 -6.38
CA THR A 140 12.07 -12.22 -5.42
C THR A 140 13.34 -11.77 -6.15
N SER A 141 13.79 -10.55 -5.85
CA SER A 141 15.07 -10.03 -6.31
C SER A 141 16.21 -10.54 -5.41
N PRO A 142 17.41 -10.84 -5.96
CA PRO A 142 18.60 -11.12 -5.15
C PRO A 142 19.17 -9.87 -4.48
N ARG A 143 18.71 -8.68 -4.86
CA ARG A 143 19.15 -7.41 -4.29
C ARG A 143 18.57 -7.23 -2.88
N ARG A 144 19.34 -6.62 -2.00
CA ARG A 144 18.91 -6.31 -0.64
C ARG A 144 18.70 -4.82 -0.49
N VAL A 145 17.66 -4.44 0.23
CA VAL A 145 17.44 -3.05 0.64
C VAL A 145 18.39 -2.72 1.78
N MET A 146 19.08 -1.60 1.65
CA MET A 146 19.93 -1.02 2.70
C MET A 146 19.41 0.38 2.97
N THR A 147 19.20 0.71 4.24
CA THR A 147 18.63 2.00 4.65
C THR A 147 19.60 2.78 5.53
N ARG A 148 19.82 4.03 5.18
CA ARG A 148 20.47 5.02 6.05
C ARG A 148 19.48 6.14 6.33
N ARG A 149 19.12 6.34 7.59
CA ARG A 149 18.26 7.47 7.97
C ARG A 149 19.01 8.78 7.74
N LEU A 150 18.34 9.75 7.12
CA LEU A 150 18.83 11.10 6.91
C LEU A 150 18.03 12.04 7.80
N GLY A 151 18.66 13.09 8.28
CA GLY A 151 18.05 14.06 9.16
C GLY A 151 18.74 14.16 10.51
N ARG A 152 18.26 15.07 11.34
CA ARG A 152 18.79 15.27 12.69
C ARG A 152 18.32 14.12 13.59
N PRO A 153 19.19 13.66 14.50
CA PRO A 153 18.82 12.70 15.52
C PRO A 153 17.73 13.25 16.46
#